data_730938e9e60f8308acdee75a0b72e6dc
#
_entry.id   730938e9e60f8308acdee75a0b72e6dc
#
_cell.length_a   1.000
_cell.length_b   1.000
_cell.length_c   1.000
_cell.angle_alpha   90.00
_cell.angle_beta   90.00
_cell.angle_gamma   90.00
#
_symmetry.space_group_name_H-M   'P 1'
#
loop_
_entity.id
_entity.type
_entity.pdbx_description
1 polymer ?
#
loop_
_entity_poly.entity_id
_entity_poly.type
_entity_poly.pdbx_seq_one_letter_code
_entity_poly.pdbx_strand_id
1 'polypeptide(L)' 'MRRCKGRYTEFDRQTRKYVEKEFQEGIFHQWGNDFEEFEDGPGNYTVAIVELSDGKVVTPSAKDIQFTDREEKGE' A
#
# COMPACT_ATOMS: atom_id res chain seq x y z
N MET A 1 -13.86 8.46 6.68
CA MET A 1 -12.56 8.22 6.01
C MET A 1 -11.72 7.33 6.90
N ARG A 2 -11.10 6.31 6.33
CA ARG A 2 -10.42 5.32 7.13
C ARG A 2 -8.93 5.58 7.15
N ARG A 3 -8.33 5.37 8.30
CA ARG A 3 -6.89 5.54 8.47
C ARG A 3 -6.20 4.18 8.47
N CYS A 4 -4.99 4.18 7.94
CA CYS A 4 -4.25 2.92 7.85
C CYS A 4 -2.75 3.20 7.95
N LYS A 5 -2.01 2.14 8.17
CA LYS A 5 -0.56 2.16 8.14
C LYS A 5 -0.11 0.95 7.32
N GLY A 6 1.14 0.94 6.95
CA GLY A 6 1.64 -0.18 6.19
C GLY A 6 2.93 0.16 5.48
N ARG A 7 3.14 -0.51 4.35
CA ARG A 7 4.36 -0.29 3.59
C ARG A 7 4.03 -0.42 2.11
N TYR A 8 4.87 0.20 1.32
CA TYR A 8 4.73 0.21 -0.12
C TYR A 8 6.11 0.22 -0.73
N THR A 9 6.19 -0.08 -2.01
CA THR A 9 7.45 -0.02 -2.74
C THR A 9 7.43 1.15 -3.70
N GLU A 10 8.60 1.72 -3.88
CA GLU A 10 8.77 2.86 -4.76
C GLU A 10 10.01 2.65 -5.59
N PHE A 11 9.94 2.98 -6.87
CA PHE A 11 11.08 2.83 -7.75
C PHE A 11 12.01 4.02 -7.56
N ASP A 12 13.26 3.73 -7.25
CA ASP A 12 14.28 4.76 -7.09
C ASP A 12 15.03 4.89 -8.41
N ARG A 13 14.86 6.04 -9.04
CA ARG A 13 15.48 6.24 -10.36
C ARG A 13 16.99 6.32 -10.30
N GLN A 14 17.53 6.76 -9.18
CA GLN A 14 18.98 6.90 -9.06
C GLN A 14 19.66 5.55 -8.98
N THR A 15 19.11 4.65 -8.19
CA THR A 15 19.68 3.31 -8.04
C THR A 15 19.07 2.31 -9.00
N ARG A 16 17.94 2.67 -9.61
CA ARG A 16 17.18 1.79 -10.49
C ARG A 16 16.72 0.54 -9.77
N LYS A 17 16.36 0.70 -8.52
CA LYS A 17 15.86 -0.40 -7.71
C LYS A 17 14.59 0.01 -7.03
N TYR A 18 13.81 -1.01 -6.66
CA TYR A 18 12.61 -0.78 -5.85
C TYR A 18 13.02 -0.72 -4.40
N VAL A 19 12.48 0.26 -3.71
CA VAL A 19 12.77 0.49 -2.31
C VAL A 19 11.48 0.35 -1.52
N GLU A 20 11.54 -0.37 -0.41
CA GLU A 20 10.40 -0.55 0.46
C GLU A 20 10.38 0.56 1.49
N LYS A 21 9.23 1.18 1.65
CA LYS A 21 9.05 2.26 2.61
C LYS A 21 7.83 2.00 3.46
N GLU A 22 7.86 2.51 4.67
CA GLU A 22 6.76 2.35 5.60
C GLU A 22 6.05 3.68 5.78
N PHE A 23 4.76 3.60 6.08
CA PHE A 23 4.00 4.77 6.45
C PHE A 23 3.17 4.45 7.67
N GLN A 24 3.02 5.45 8.53
CA GLN A 24 2.26 5.28 9.77
C GLN A 24 0.90 5.92 9.71
N GLU A 25 0.71 6.90 8.86
CA GLU A 25 -0.55 7.61 8.78
C GLU A 25 -0.93 7.78 7.32
N GLY A 26 -1.85 6.97 6.89
CA GLY A 26 -2.38 7.06 5.55
C GLY A 26 -3.89 7.12 5.59
N ILE A 27 -4.46 7.69 4.53
CA ILE A 27 -5.90 7.77 4.37
C ILE A 27 -6.26 6.79 3.27
N PHE A 28 -7.05 5.80 3.64
CA PHE A 28 -7.50 4.80 2.69
C PHE A 28 -8.66 5.37 1.88
N HIS A 29 -8.54 5.33 0.56
CA HIS A 29 -9.59 5.82 -0.30
C HIS A 29 -10.45 4.69 -0.83
N GLN A 30 -9.83 3.70 -1.41
CA GLN A 30 -10.60 2.58 -1.95
C GLN A 30 -9.64 1.46 -2.32
N TRP A 31 -10.21 0.31 -2.57
CA TRP A 31 -9.46 -0.81 -3.12
C TRP A 31 -9.33 -0.64 -4.63
N GLY A 32 -8.24 -1.15 -5.16
CA GLY A 32 -8.03 -1.14 -6.59
C GLY A 32 -7.34 -2.42 -7.02
N ASN A 33 -7.07 -2.52 -8.29
CA ASN A 33 -6.35 -3.66 -8.85
C ASN A 33 -5.08 -3.18 -9.50
N ASP A 34 -4.06 -4.01 -9.37
CA ASP A 34 -2.81 -3.76 -10.07
C ASP A 34 -2.44 -5.03 -10.81
N PHE A 35 -1.51 -4.90 -11.71
CA PHE A 35 -1.13 -5.99 -12.58
C PHE A 35 0.37 -6.14 -12.55
N GLU A 36 0.80 -7.39 -12.46
CA GLU A 36 2.22 -7.66 -12.44
C GLU A 36 2.48 -8.96 -13.17
N GLU A 37 3.59 -9.02 -13.90
CA GLU A 37 3.98 -10.25 -14.56
C GLU A 37 4.83 -11.06 -13.60
N PHE A 38 4.37 -12.26 -13.33
CA PHE A 38 5.12 -13.20 -12.52
C PHE A 38 5.75 -14.24 -13.41
N GLU A 39 6.66 -15.01 -12.85
CA GLU A 39 7.29 -16.09 -13.59
C GLU A 39 6.27 -17.07 -14.16
N ASP A 40 5.20 -17.27 -13.43
CA ASP A 40 4.15 -18.20 -13.84
C ASP A 40 3.15 -17.58 -14.79
N GLY A 41 3.36 -16.31 -15.15
CA GLY A 41 2.43 -15.63 -16.04
C GLY A 41 1.91 -14.38 -15.40
N PRO A 42 1.03 -13.68 -16.12
CA PRO A 42 0.48 -12.43 -15.62
C PRO A 42 -0.49 -12.67 -14.46
N GLY A 43 -0.60 -11.69 -13.59
CA GLY A 43 -1.51 -11.80 -12.48
C GLY A 43 -2.00 -10.45 -12.02
N ASN A 44 -3.23 -10.43 -11.54
CA ASN A 44 -3.83 -9.27 -10.94
C ASN A 44 -3.83 -9.44 -9.43
N TYR A 45 -3.67 -8.33 -8.73
CA TYR A 45 -3.77 -8.40 -7.28
C TYR A 45 -4.40 -7.12 -6.77
N THR A 46 -4.97 -7.22 -5.59
CA THR A 46 -5.69 -6.12 -4.98
C THR A 46 -4.72 -5.21 -4.26
N VAL A 47 -4.89 -3.92 -4.49
CA VAL A 47 -4.09 -2.91 -3.80
C VAL A 47 -5.04 -1.95 -3.10
N ALA A 48 -4.49 -1.26 -2.11
CA ALA A 48 -5.19 -0.18 -1.44
C ALA A 48 -4.71 1.12 -2.05
N ILE A 49 -5.63 2.03 -2.29
CA ILE A 49 -5.27 3.36 -2.77
C ILE A 49 -5.24 4.25 -1.55
N VAL A 50 -4.03 4.70 -1.19
CA VAL A 50 -3.77 5.36 0.07
C VAL A 50 -3.10 6.69 -0.18
N GLU A 51 -3.59 7.71 0.52
CA GLU A 51 -2.98 9.03 0.47
C GLU A 51 -2.16 9.25 1.73
N LEU A 52 -0.90 9.58 1.55
CA LEU A 52 -0.01 9.83 2.66
C LEU A 52 -0.18 11.25 3.18
N SER A 53 0.45 11.54 4.31
CA SER A 53 0.28 12.82 4.97
C SER A 53 0.78 14.00 4.13
N ASP A 54 1.70 13.74 3.21
CA ASP A 54 2.20 14.79 2.32
C ASP A 54 1.40 14.89 1.04
N GLY A 55 0.32 14.14 0.92
CA GLY A 55 -0.52 14.18 -0.26
C GLY A 55 -0.14 13.19 -1.34
N LYS A 56 0.94 12.46 -1.15
CA LYS A 56 1.37 11.48 -2.12
C LYS A 56 0.44 10.28 -2.08
N VAL A 57 0.09 9.76 -3.24
CA VAL A 57 -0.79 8.59 -3.32
C VAL A 57 0.05 7.37 -3.67
N VAL A 58 -0.12 6.33 -2.89
CA VAL A 58 0.60 5.08 -3.09
C VAL A 58 -0.42 3.95 -3.16
N THR A 59 0.03 2.82 -3.70
CA THR A 59 -0.85 1.68 -3.90
C THR A 59 -0.21 0.41 -3.34
N PRO A 60 -0.12 0.30 -2.02
CA PRO A 60 0.43 -0.91 -1.42
C PRO A 60 -0.49 -2.11 -1.65
N SER A 61 0.11 -3.28 -1.64
CA SER A 61 -0.66 -4.51 -1.71
C SER A 61 -1.62 -4.58 -0.53
N ALA A 62 -2.78 -5.18 -0.77
CA ALA A 62 -3.79 -5.27 0.28
C ALA A 62 -3.24 -5.92 1.55
N LYS A 63 -2.33 -6.86 1.40
CA LYS A 63 -1.78 -7.56 2.57
C LYS A 63 -0.76 -6.74 3.34
N ASP A 64 -0.35 -5.59 2.79
CA ASP A 64 0.69 -4.79 3.39
C ASP A 64 0.16 -3.57 4.11
N ILE A 65 -1.14 -3.49 4.31
CA ILE A 65 -1.71 -2.39 5.08
C ILE A 65 -2.49 -2.95 6.24
N GLN A 66 -2.67 -2.09 7.22
CA GLN A 66 -3.48 -2.41 8.40
C GLN A 66 -4.28 -1.16 8.73
N PHE A 67 -5.58 -1.35 8.89
CA PHE A 67 -6.43 -0.24 9.30
C PHE A 67 -6.18 0.08 10.76
N THR A 68 -6.06 1.35 11.05
CA THR A 68 -5.79 1.79 12.41
C THR A 68 -7.01 2.44 13.05
N ASP A 69 -8.10 2.55 12.31
CA ASP A 69 -9.32 3.14 12.84
C ASP A 69 -10.18 2.13 13.56
N ARG A 70 -9.77 0.88 13.59
CA ARG A 70 -10.51 -0.15 14.30
C ARG A 70 -10.03 -0.26 15.71
N GLU A 71 -10.97 -0.38 16.61
CA GLU A 71 -10.64 -0.50 18.02
C GLU A 71 -10.20 -1.91 18.32
N GLU A 72 -9.10 -2.02 19.05
CA GLU A 72 -8.65 -3.31 19.52
C GLU A 72 -9.58 -3.80 20.63
N LYS A 73 -10.06 -4.98 20.50
CA LYS A 73 -10.99 -5.53 21.50
C LYS A 73 -10.27 -6.28 22.60
N GLY A 74 -8.99 -6.43 22.49
CA GLY A 74 -8.27 -7.12 23.53
C GLY A 74 -8.62 -8.60 23.63
N GLU A 75 -8.97 -9.18 22.55
CA GLU A 75 -9.28 -10.60 22.54
C GLU A 75 -8.10 -11.44 22.79
#